data_52e472559e566c7e005c80b8bcdf607c
#
_entry.id   52e472559e566c7e005c80b8bcdf607c
#
_cell.length_a   1.000
_cell.length_b   1.000
_cell.length_c   1.000
_cell.angle_alpha   90.00
_cell.angle_beta   90.00
_cell.angle_gamma   90.00
#
_symmetry.space_group_name_H-M   'P 1'
#
loop_
_entity.id
_entity.type
_entity.pdbx_description
1 polymer ?
#
loop_
_entity_poly.entity_id
_entity_poly.type
_entity_poly.pdbx_seq_one_letter_code
_entity_poly.pdbx_strand_id
1 'polypeptide(L)'
;RRERIMGQPPDISLTTRVIQFNDLEVLEAALSPRDVACVICEPAMTDVGIIYPAPGYHEALREKTRRYGTLLILDETHTICAGPAGLTGEWNLEPDILSLGKPIGGGVPAAVMGLSRQVAERFSAGRPKEWDMGLGGTLSGNPLAVATIRVVLEQIMTKTAYERMISLAEQLRGGIDETIKDANLPWQVIRLGCRVEYRYLTTPPKNGAEAIAAYDTELDQLVHLFFTNRGILITPFHNMMLVSPDTTTEDIELYNRVFSEFVKEL
;
A
#
# COMPACT_ATOMS: atom_id res chain seq x y z
N ARG A 1 15.61 33.51 -7.16
CA ARG A 1 15.95 33.56 -5.73
C ARG A 1 16.22 32.14 -5.26
N ARG A 2 17.32 31.89 -4.55
CA ARG A 2 17.70 30.58 -3.98
C ARG A 2 16.65 30.01 -3.00
N GLU A 3 15.82 30.86 -2.41
CA GLU A 3 14.71 30.48 -1.54
C GLU A 3 13.70 29.50 -2.18
N ARG A 4 13.68 29.44 -3.53
CA ARG A 4 12.85 28.48 -4.28
C ARG A 4 13.57 27.21 -4.71
N ILE A 5 14.89 27.14 -4.52
CA ILE A 5 15.74 26.04 -5.03
C ILE A 5 16.22 25.13 -3.90
N MET A 6 16.28 25.63 -2.67
CA MET A 6 16.77 24.91 -1.51
C MET A 6 15.67 24.80 -0.44
N GLY A 7 14.78 23.88 -0.66
CA GLY A 7 14.24 23.04 0.38
C GLY A 7 13.32 23.62 1.44
N GLN A 8 12.70 24.80 1.29
CA GLN A 8 11.38 24.93 1.92
C GLN A 8 10.38 24.26 1.00
N PRO A 9 9.69 23.18 1.46
CA PRO A 9 8.62 22.64 0.66
C PRO A 9 7.62 23.79 0.39
N PRO A 10 7.16 23.98 -0.86
CA PRO A 10 6.05 24.88 -1.12
C PRO A 10 4.90 24.48 -0.20
N ASP A 11 4.10 25.44 0.21
CA ASP A 11 2.88 25.13 0.95
C ASP A 11 2.07 24.11 0.13
N ILE A 12 2.03 22.90 0.61
CA ILE A 12 1.43 21.77 -0.11
C ILE A 12 -0.07 22.00 -0.35
N SER A 13 -0.73 22.84 0.49
CA SER A 13 -2.13 23.17 0.33
C SER A 13 -2.42 23.97 -0.95
N LEU A 14 -1.42 24.63 -1.52
CA LEU A 14 -1.54 25.38 -2.78
C LEU A 14 -1.54 24.47 -4.02
N THR A 15 -1.06 23.26 -3.89
CA THR A 15 -0.84 22.34 -5.02
C THR A 15 -1.51 20.98 -4.86
N THR A 16 -2.03 20.67 -3.67
CA THR A 16 -2.57 19.37 -3.34
C THR A 16 -3.91 19.48 -2.62
N ARG A 17 -4.90 18.77 -3.10
CA ARG A 17 -6.19 18.57 -2.44
C ARG A 17 -6.21 17.15 -1.88
N VAL A 18 -6.40 17.03 -0.56
CA VAL A 18 -6.59 15.73 0.08
C VAL A 18 -8.08 15.46 0.17
N ILE A 19 -8.50 14.32 -0.34
CA ILE A 19 -9.89 13.85 -0.29
C ILE A 19 -9.99 12.49 0.38
N GLN A 20 -11.16 12.15 0.92
CA GLN A 20 -11.37 10.85 1.52
C GLN A 20 -11.45 9.75 0.46
N PHE A 21 -10.82 8.62 0.75
CA PHE A 21 -10.98 7.39 -0.04
C PHE A 21 -12.44 6.91 0.07
N ASN A 22 -12.96 6.33 -0.98
CA ASN A 22 -14.36 5.88 -1.10
C ASN A 22 -15.41 7.01 -1.17
N ASP A 23 -15.01 8.28 -1.26
CA ASP A 23 -15.93 9.41 -1.41
C ASP A 23 -15.96 9.92 -2.85
N LEU A 24 -16.92 9.41 -3.62
CA LEU A 24 -17.07 9.77 -5.04
C LEU A 24 -17.68 11.17 -5.25
N GLU A 25 -18.38 11.73 -4.28
CA GLU A 25 -18.95 13.08 -4.35
C GLU A 25 -17.83 14.13 -4.17
N VAL A 26 -16.99 13.92 -3.16
CA VAL A 26 -15.83 14.79 -2.95
C VAL A 26 -14.82 14.67 -4.10
N LEU A 27 -14.62 13.48 -4.64
CA LEU A 27 -13.80 13.28 -5.85
C LEU A 27 -14.36 14.08 -7.03
N GLU A 28 -15.66 14.00 -7.30
CA GLU A 28 -16.31 14.77 -8.37
C GLU A 28 -16.14 16.28 -8.18
N ALA A 29 -16.40 16.76 -6.97
CA ALA A 29 -16.25 18.18 -6.64
C ALA A 29 -14.79 18.65 -6.81
N ALA A 30 -13.81 17.81 -6.45
CA ALA A 30 -12.39 18.12 -6.60
C ALA A 30 -11.93 18.19 -8.07
N LEU A 31 -12.51 17.37 -8.95
CA LEU A 31 -12.10 17.27 -10.36
C LEU A 31 -12.87 18.22 -11.30
N SER A 32 -14.08 18.62 -10.93
CA SER A 32 -14.97 19.43 -11.77
C SER A 32 -14.37 20.77 -12.25
N PRO A 33 -13.48 21.46 -11.49
CA PRO A 33 -12.81 22.68 -11.99
C PRO A 33 -11.84 22.44 -13.15
N ARG A 34 -11.45 21.19 -13.43
CA ARG A 34 -10.49 20.79 -14.47
C ARG A 34 -9.08 21.39 -14.30
N ASP A 35 -8.68 21.65 -13.08
CA ASP A 35 -7.37 22.19 -12.70
C ASP A 35 -6.46 21.17 -11.99
N VAL A 36 -6.90 19.90 -11.91
CA VAL A 36 -6.16 18.81 -11.28
C VAL A 36 -5.37 18.05 -12.35
N ALA A 37 -4.05 18.03 -12.22
CA ALA A 37 -3.15 17.32 -13.13
C ALA A 37 -3.26 15.79 -12.96
N CYS A 38 -3.29 15.31 -11.72
CA CYS A 38 -3.40 13.88 -11.42
C CYS A 38 -4.10 13.63 -10.08
N VAL A 39 -4.71 12.44 -9.99
CA VAL A 39 -5.09 11.80 -8.73
C VAL A 39 -4.06 10.71 -8.43
N ILE A 40 -3.56 10.67 -7.20
CA ILE A 40 -2.72 9.57 -6.72
C ILE A 40 -3.40 8.89 -5.53
N CYS A 41 -3.48 7.57 -5.57
CA CYS A 41 -3.98 6.76 -4.47
C CYS A 41 -3.39 5.34 -4.53
N GLU A 42 -3.50 4.61 -3.41
CA GLU A 42 -3.33 3.15 -3.44
C GLU A 42 -4.59 2.50 -4.04
N PRO A 43 -4.50 1.29 -4.63
CA PRO A 43 -5.70 0.52 -5.01
C PRO A 43 -6.61 0.14 -3.83
N ALA A 44 -6.02 -0.19 -2.69
CA ALA A 44 -6.63 -0.26 -1.37
C ALA A 44 -5.73 0.48 -0.41
N MET A 45 -6.27 1.24 0.54
CA MET A 45 -5.43 1.94 1.52
C MET A 45 -4.76 0.93 2.45
N THR A 46 -3.52 1.21 2.82
CA THR A 46 -2.73 0.30 3.66
C THR A 46 -1.91 0.99 4.74
N ASP A 47 -1.73 2.30 4.69
CA ASP A 47 -0.88 3.03 5.65
C ASP A 47 -1.56 3.25 7.01
N VAL A 48 -2.86 3.35 7.02
CA VAL A 48 -3.68 3.51 8.24
C VAL A 48 -4.52 2.26 8.55
N GLY A 49 -4.10 1.11 8.05
CA GLY A 49 -4.82 -0.15 8.05
C GLY A 49 -5.37 -0.49 6.66
N ILE A 50 -5.78 -1.74 6.49
CA ILE A 50 -6.33 -2.21 5.21
C ILE A 50 -7.76 -1.66 5.06
N ILE A 51 -7.96 -0.78 4.06
CA ILE A 51 -9.28 -0.26 3.69
C ILE A 51 -9.54 -0.61 2.24
N TYR A 52 -10.52 -1.47 2.01
CA TYR A 52 -10.92 -1.86 0.67
C TYR A 52 -11.71 -0.75 -0.04
N PRO A 53 -11.60 -0.64 -1.36
CA PRO A 53 -12.49 0.22 -2.14
C PRO A 53 -13.94 -0.27 -2.01
N ALA A 54 -14.86 0.68 -1.94
CA ALA A 54 -16.28 0.37 -2.05
C ALA A 54 -16.59 -0.22 -3.44
N PRO A 55 -17.62 -1.07 -3.57
CA PRO A 55 -18.01 -1.61 -4.87
C PRO A 55 -18.21 -0.50 -5.91
N GLY A 56 -17.58 -0.62 -7.07
CA GLY A 56 -17.66 0.36 -8.16
C GLY A 56 -16.76 1.61 -8.00
N TYR A 57 -15.99 1.71 -6.92
CA TYR A 57 -15.15 2.89 -6.66
C TYR A 57 -14.10 3.11 -7.74
N HIS A 58 -13.35 2.07 -8.13
CA HIS A 58 -12.28 2.21 -9.12
C HIS A 58 -12.80 2.48 -10.53
N GLU A 59 -13.92 1.89 -10.91
CA GLU A 59 -14.59 2.17 -12.17
C GLU A 59 -15.00 3.65 -12.25
N ALA A 60 -15.63 4.13 -11.17
CA ALA A 60 -16.05 5.54 -11.08
C ALA A 60 -14.83 6.49 -11.01
N LEU A 61 -13.78 6.15 -10.27
CA LEU A 61 -12.53 6.90 -10.21
C LEU A 61 -11.92 7.02 -11.62
N ARG A 62 -11.83 5.90 -12.35
CA ARG A 62 -11.28 5.89 -13.72
C ARG A 62 -12.13 6.69 -14.69
N GLU A 63 -13.46 6.54 -14.63
CA GLU A 63 -14.38 7.31 -15.48
C GLU A 63 -14.21 8.82 -15.24
N LYS A 64 -14.24 9.24 -13.96
CA LYS A 64 -14.14 10.65 -13.60
C LYS A 64 -12.78 11.26 -13.98
N THR A 65 -11.67 10.57 -13.73
CA THR A 65 -10.34 11.06 -14.13
C THR A 65 -10.25 11.24 -15.65
N ARG A 66 -10.78 10.32 -16.45
CA ARG A 66 -10.85 10.46 -17.91
C ARG A 66 -11.75 11.63 -18.34
N ARG A 67 -12.94 11.76 -17.73
CA ARG A 67 -13.90 12.84 -18.04
C ARG A 67 -13.31 14.23 -17.83
N TYR A 68 -12.53 14.41 -16.77
CA TYR A 68 -11.95 15.70 -16.41
C TYR A 68 -10.55 15.93 -16.99
N GLY A 69 -9.97 14.95 -17.69
CA GLY A 69 -8.63 15.05 -18.29
C GLY A 69 -7.49 14.97 -17.27
N THR A 70 -7.76 14.36 -16.12
CA THR A 70 -6.83 14.16 -15.02
C THR A 70 -6.16 12.80 -15.15
N LEU A 71 -4.85 12.70 -14.89
CA LEU A 71 -4.14 11.42 -14.88
C LEU A 71 -4.45 10.65 -13.60
N LEU A 72 -4.54 9.32 -13.70
CA LEU A 72 -4.66 8.42 -12.56
C LEU A 72 -3.31 7.76 -12.28
N ILE A 73 -2.80 7.96 -11.08
CA ILE A 73 -1.59 7.31 -10.57
C ILE A 73 -2.01 6.32 -9.49
N LEU A 74 -1.68 5.04 -9.66
CA LEU A 74 -1.83 4.04 -8.63
C LEU A 74 -0.48 3.72 -7.98
N ASP A 75 -0.44 3.79 -6.66
CA ASP A 75 0.73 3.42 -5.86
C ASP A 75 0.56 1.99 -5.35
N GLU A 76 1.31 1.07 -5.93
CA GLU A 76 1.34 -0.35 -5.58
C GLU A 76 2.42 -0.70 -4.55
N THR A 77 3.07 0.29 -3.95
CA THR A 77 4.21 0.05 -3.07
C THR A 77 3.89 -0.93 -1.92
N HIS A 78 2.67 -0.89 -1.41
CA HIS A 78 2.19 -1.86 -0.41
C HIS A 78 1.30 -2.93 -1.03
N THR A 79 0.46 -2.57 -1.97
CA THR A 79 -0.56 -3.46 -2.53
C THR A 79 0.01 -4.50 -3.50
N ILE A 80 1.28 -4.39 -3.87
CA ILE A 80 2.03 -5.46 -4.53
C ILE A 80 2.02 -6.78 -3.71
N CYS A 81 1.71 -6.74 -2.42
CA CYS A 81 1.53 -7.92 -1.58
C CYS A 81 0.34 -8.80 -2.01
N ALA A 82 -0.54 -8.33 -2.88
CA ALA A 82 -1.71 -9.08 -3.33
C ALA A 82 -1.39 -10.15 -4.39
N GLY A 83 -0.32 -9.97 -5.14
CA GLY A 83 0.06 -10.90 -6.21
C GLY A 83 1.21 -10.36 -7.04
N PRO A 84 1.75 -11.13 -8.00
CA PRO A 84 2.89 -10.74 -8.81
C PRO A 84 2.61 -9.52 -9.72
N ALA A 85 1.35 -9.20 -9.96
CA ALA A 85 0.93 -8.01 -10.71
C ALA A 85 0.28 -6.94 -9.81
N GLY A 86 0.39 -7.07 -8.48
CA GLY A 86 -0.27 -6.21 -7.52
C GLY A 86 -1.79 -6.22 -7.63
N LEU A 87 -2.46 -5.35 -6.89
CA LEU A 87 -3.91 -5.19 -7.02
C LEU A 87 -4.32 -4.63 -8.38
N THR A 88 -3.46 -3.84 -9.02
CA THR A 88 -3.72 -3.32 -10.38
C THR A 88 -3.96 -4.46 -11.36
N GLY A 89 -3.12 -5.51 -11.30
CA GLY A 89 -3.32 -6.69 -12.13
C GLY A 89 -4.47 -7.58 -11.68
N GLU A 90 -4.60 -7.84 -10.38
CA GLU A 90 -5.64 -8.71 -9.82
C GLU A 90 -7.07 -8.16 -10.05
N TRP A 91 -7.21 -6.83 -10.05
CA TRP A 91 -8.51 -6.16 -10.27
C TRP A 91 -8.67 -5.57 -11.67
N ASN A 92 -7.70 -5.80 -12.56
CA ASN A 92 -7.70 -5.26 -13.93
C ASN A 92 -7.88 -3.73 -13.97
N LEU A 93 -7.17 -3.01 -13.09
CA LEU A 93 -7.22 -1.56 -13.05
C LEU A 93 -6.38 -0.96 -14.18
N GLU A 94 -6.77 0.22 -14.64
CA GLU A 94 -6.15 0.90 -15.79
C GLU A 94 -5.57 2.27 -15.41
N PRO A 95 -4.48 2.35 -14.62
CA PRO A 95 -3.84 3.63 -14.32
C PRO A 95 -3.14 4.22 -15.55
N ASP A 96 -2.92 5.53 -15.52
CA ASP A 96 -2.05 6.22 -16.47
C ASP A 96 -0.58 6.07 -16.04
N ILE A 97 -0.34 6.04 -14.72
CA ILE A 97 0.98 5.88 -14.12
C ILE A 97 0.88 4.88 -12.96
N LEU A 98 1.86 4.00 -12.85
CA LEU A 98 2.02 3.06 -11.75
C LEU A 98 3.28 3.41 -10.98
N SER A 99 3.21 3.45 -9.65
CA SER A 99 4.37 3.57 -8.75
C SER A 99 4.55 2.29 -7.95
N LEU A 100 5.79 1.83 -7.81
CA LEU A 100 6.13 0.62 -7.08
C LEU A 100 7.53 0.73 -6.47
N GLY A 101 7.63 0.42 -5.20
CA GLY A 101 8.88 0.46 -4.44
C GLY A 101 9.03 -0.68 -3.44
N LYS A 102 9.71 -0.43 -2.36
CA LYS A 102 9.93 -1.32 -1.19
C LYS A 102 10.41 -2.73 -1.57
N PRO A 103 9.55 -3.78 -1.62
CA PRO A 103 10.02 -5.15 -1.72
C PRO A 103 10.79 -5.44 -3.01
N ILE A 104 10.53 -4.70 -4.11
CA ILE A 104 11.16 -4.98 -5.40
C ILE A 104 12.68 -4.80 -5.42
N GLY A 105 13.22 -4.06 -4.45
CA GLY A 105 14.66 -3.83 -4.34
C GLY A 105 15.42 -4.92 -3.58
N GLY A 106 14.72 -5.88 -2.93
CA GLY A 106 15.38 -6.97 -2.19
C GLY A 106 16.37 -6.47 -1.12
N GLY A 107 16.05 -5.36 -0.43
CA GLY A 107 16.92 -4.71 0.55
C GLY A 107 17.82 -3.60 -0.02
N VAL A 108 17.94 -3.46 -1.34
CA VAL A 108 18.59 -2.31 -1.98
C VAL A 108 17.53 -1.23 -2.24
N PRO A 109 17.78 0.05 -1.88
CA PRO A 109 16.85 1.13 -2.17
C PRO A 109 16.56 1.22 -3.67
N ALA A 110 15.33 0.91 -4.05
CA ALA A 110 14.90 0.88 -5.44
C ALA A 110 13.39 1.15 -5.55
N ALA A 111 13.02 1.80 -6.64
CA ALA A 111 11.63 2.00 -7.04
C ALA A 111 11.52 2.07 -8.56
N VAL A 112 10.33 1.80 -9.07
CA VAL A 112 10.02 1.92 -10.50
C VAL A 112 8.74 2.72 -10.68
N MET A 113 8.66 3.40 -11.82
CA MET A 113 7.47 4.07 -12.29
C MET A 113 7.14 3.55 -13.68
N GLY A 114 5.94 3.02 -13.84
CA GLY A 114 5.40 2.58 -15.13
C GLY A 114 4.51 3.68 -15.73
N LEU A 115 4.59 3.87 -17.04
CA LEU A 115 3.74 4.79 -17.78
C LEU A 115 2.85 4.02 -18.76
N SER A 116 1.59 4.42 -18.87
CA SER A 116 0.76 3.96 -19.99
C SER A 116 1.37 4.42 -21.32
N ARG A 117 1.07 3.69 -22.41
CA ARG A 117 1.55 4.05 -23.74
C ARG A 117 1.21 5.51 -24.07
N GLN A 118 -0.02 5.93 -23.79
CA GLN A 118 -0.48 7.29 -24.07
C GLN A 118 0.35 8.36 -23.33
N VAL A 119 0.64 8.14 -22.05
CA VAL A 119 1.47 9.06 -21.26
C VAL A 119 2.90 9.08 -21.78
N ALA A 120 3.47 7.92 -22.09
CA ALA A 120 4.84 7.81 -22.62
C ALA A 120 4.98 8.52 -23.99
N GLU A 121 4.01 8.38 -24.88
CA GLU A 121 3.99 9.06 -26.18
C GLU A 121 3.89 10.58 -26.02
N ARG A 122 2.98 11.06 -25.15
CA ARG A 122 2.84 12.50 -24.84
C ARG A 122 4.10 13.09 -24.23
N PHE A 123 4.70 12.35 -23.30
CA PHE A 123 5.97 12.75 -22.69
C PHE A 123 7.07 12.88 -23.73
N SER A 124 7.20 11.90 -24.62
CA SER A 124 8.23 11.92 -25.69
C SER A 124 8.01 13.03 -26.72
N ALA A 125 6.74 13.27 -27.09
CA ALA A 125 6.40 14.31 -28.06
C ALA A 125 6.53 15.74 -27.51
N GLY A 126 6.27 15.94 -26.23
CA GLY A 126 6.32 17.25 -25.57
C GLY A 126 7.72 17.64 -25.07
N ARG A 127 8.72 16.79 -25.24
CA ARG A 127 10.07 16.99 -24.71
C ARG A 127 10.86 17.97 -25.60
N PRO A 128 11.33 19.12 -25.08
CA PRO A 128 12.24 19.98 -25.82
C PRO A 128 13.51 19.21 -26.17
N LYS A 129 14.01 19.35 -27.39
CA LYS A 129 15.24 18.66 -27.83
C LYS A 129 16.46 19.03 -26.99
N GLU A 130 16.43 20.21 -26.38
CA GLU A 130 17.48 20.72 -25.49
C GLU A 130 17.42 20.09 -24.09
N TRP A 131 16.34 19.41 -23.73
CA TRP A 131 16.14 18.77 -22.42
C TRP A 131 16.40 17.28 -22.51
N ASP A 132 17.63 16.92 -22.81
CA ASP A 132 18.04 15.49 -22.81
C ASP A 132 18.30 14.94 -21.40
N MET A 133 17.67 15.56 -20.41
CA MET A 133 17.65 15.07 -19.04
C MET A 133 16.50 14.07 -18.88
N GLY A 134 16.82 12.81 -18.65
CA GLY A 134 15.86 11.74 -18.42
C GLY A 134 14.87 12.02 -17.29
N LEU A 135 13.91 11.13 -17.10
CA LEU A 135 13.10 11.08 -15.89
C LEU A 135 13.95 10.53 -14.73
N GLY A 136 13.86 11.18 -13.56
CA GLY A 136 14.54 10.75 -12.34
C GLY A 136 15.82 11.53 -12.02
N GLY A 137 16.47 11.16 -10.94
CA GLY A 137 17.72 11.78 -10.47
C GLY A 137 18.96 11.08 -10.99
N THR A 138 20.13 11.55 -10.57
CA THR A 138 21.46 11.05 -11.01
C THR A 138 21.63 9.53 -10.84
N LEU A 139 21.02 8.93 -9.84
CA LEU A 139 21.11 7.49 -9.57
C LEU A 139 19.98 6.67 -10.19
N SER A 140 19.08 7.28 -10.95
CA SER A 140 18.02 6.55 -11.65
C SER A 140 18.61 5.61 -12.70
N GLY A 141 18.12 4.36 -12.71
CA GLY A 141 18.62 3.34 -13.62
C GLY A 141 20.02 2.82 -13.28
N ASN A 142 20.55 3.06 -12.06
CA ASN A 142 21.84 2.51 -11.69
C ASN A 142 21.86 0.98 -11.78
N PRO A 143 22.97 0.36 -12.25
CA PRO A 143 23.03 -1.06 -12.55
C PRO A 143 22.74 -1.97 -11.35
N LEU A 144 23.14 -1.57 -10.14
CA LEU A 144 22.91 -2.38 -8.94
C LEU A 144 21.42 -2.48 -8.64
N ALA A 145 20.70 -1.34 -8.60
CA ALA A 145 19.26 -1.34 -8.34
C ALA A 145 18.48 -2.10 -9.43
N VAL A 146 18.84 -1.90 -10.71
CA VAL A 146 18.19 -2.61 -11.82
C VAL A 146 18.45 -4.13 -11.75
N ALA A 147 19.67 -4.54 -11.44
CA ALA A 147 20.03 -5.95 -11.30
C ALA A 147 19.26 -6.62 -10.13
N THR A 148 19.18 -5.95 -8.98
CA THR A 148 18.43 -6.47 -7.83
C THR A 148 16.94 -6.55 -8.10
N ILE A 149 16.32 -5.51 -8.68
CA ILE A 149 14.91 -5.54 -9.11
C ILE A 149 14.65 -6.74 -10.01
N ARG A 150 15.52 -6.96 -11.01
CA ARG A 150 15.38 -8.09 -11.94
C ARG A 150 15.39 -9.42 -11.20
N VAL A 151 16.36 -9.66 -10.33
CA VAL A 151 16.48 -10.92 -9.57
C VAL A 151 15.25 -11.11 -8.67
N VAL A 152 14.80 -10.07 -7.99
CA VAL A 152 13.64 -10.14 -7.10
C VAL A 152 12.38 -10.50 -7.89
N LEU A 153 12.13 -9.82 -9.01
CA LEU A 153 10.92 -10.07 -9.81
C LEU A 153 10.96 -11.42 -10.54
N GLU A 154 12.14 -11.88 -11.02
CA GLU A 154 12.27 -13.13 -11.75
C GLU A 154 12.33 -14.36 -10.84
N GLN A 155 12.92 -14.25 -9.63
CA GLN A 155 13.28 -15.42 -8.84
C GLN A 155 12.61 -15.48 -7.46
N ILE A 156 12.22 -14.34 -6.90
CA ILE A 156 11.66 -14.27 -5.54
C ILE A 156 10.15 -14.02 -5.58
N MET A 157 9.72 -12.97 -6.26
CA MET A 157 8.30 -12.58 -6.34
C MET A 157 7.57 -13.35 -7.44
N THR A 158 7.69 -14.68 -7.41
CA THR A 158 7.07 -15.58 -8.38
C THR A 158 5.63 -15.91 -8.00
N LYS A 159 4.84 -16.36 -8.98
CA LYS A 159 3.45 -16.79 -8.73
C LYS A 159 3.38 -17.86 -7.62
N THR A 160 4.25 -18.85 -7.65
CA THR A 160 4.30 -19.90 -6.62
C THR A 160 4.64 -19.36 -5.24
N ALA A 161 5.55 -18.39 -5.15
CA ALA A 161 5.85 -17.73 -3.88
C ALA A 161 4.62 -16.98 -3.32
N TYR A 162 3.90 -16.27 -4.18
CA TYR A 162 2.66 -15.60 -3.76
C TYR A 162 1.58 -16.57 -3.33
N GLU A 163 1.35 -17.65 -4.06
CA GLU A 163 0.38 -18.70 -3.67
C GLU A 163 0.69 -19.24 -2.27
N ARG A 164 1.97 -19.52 -1.98
CA ARG A 164 2.41 -19.97 -0.66
C ARG A 164 2.22 -18.88 0.41
N MET A 165 2.70 -17.66 0.17
CA MET A 165 2.58 -16.54 1.12
C MET A 165 1.12 -16.23 1.44
N ILE A 166 0.24 -16.22 0.44
CA ILE A 166 -1.19 -15.97 0.62
C ILE A 166 -1.85 -17.08 1.45
N SER A 167 -1.46 -18.34 1.22
CA SER A 167 -1.95 -19.47 2.03
C SER A 167 -1.53 -19.36 3.49
N LEU A 168 -0.28 -18.98 3.77
CA LEU A 168 0.22 -18.75 5.13
C LEU A 168 -0.47 -17.52 5.79
N ALA A 169 -0.68 -16.46 5.02
CA ALA A 169 -1.41 -15.28 5.50
C ALA A 169 -2.86 -15.61 5.86
N GLU A 170 -3.51 -16.53 5.14
CA GLU A 170 -4.87 -16.99 5.50
C GLU A 170 -4.86 -17.82 6.78
N GLN A 171 -3.86 -18.67 6.99
CA GLN A 171 -3.69 -19.41 8.25
C GLN A 171 -3.47 -18.45 9.43
N LEU A 172 -2.63 -17.43 9.25
CA LEU A 172 -2.41 -16.38 10.25
C LEU A 172 -3.71 -15.64 10.57
N ARG A 173 -4.42 -15.17 9.54
CA ARG A 173 -5.71 -14.51 9.71
C ARG A 173 -6.71 -15.39 10.45
N GLY A 174 -6.80 -16.66 10.08
CA GLY A 174 -7.70 -17.62 10.70
C GLY A 174 -7.45 -17.81 12.19
N GLY A 175 -6.20 -17.97 12.61
CA GLY A 175 -5.86 -18.14 14.04
C GLY A 175 -6.08 -16.88 14.86
N ILE A 176 -5.83 -15.70 14.28
CA ILE A 176 -6.17 -14.41 14.93
C ILE A 176 -7.70 -14.27 15.07
N ASP A 177 -8.47 -14.55 14.01
CA ASP A 177 -9.92 -14.44 14.00
C ASP A 177 -10.58 -15.39 15.02
N GLU A 178 -10.09 -16.62 15.12
CA GLU A 178 -10.53 -17.59 16.13
C GLU A 178 -10.28 -17.07 17.55
N THR A 179 -9.08 -16.59 17.83
CA THR A 179 -8.75 -16.01 19.15
C THR A 179 -9.61 -14.80 19.50
N ILE A 180 -9.85 -13.91 18.54
CA ILE A 180 -10.73 -12.74 18.72
C ILE A 180 -12.16 -13.18 19.07
N LYS A 181 -12.70 -14.18 18.37
CA LYS A 181 -14.04 -14.71 18.60
C LYS A 181 -14.16 -15.43 19.93
N ASP A 182 -13.21 -16.28 20.26
CA ASP A 182 -13.21 -17.06 21.53
C ASP A 182 -13.13 -16.14 22.75
N ALA A 183 -12.42 -15.03 22.64
CA ALA A 183 -12.32 -14.03 23.69
C ALA A 183 -13.45 -12.98 23.65
N ASN A 184 -14.37 -13.06 22.66
CA ASN A 184 -15.44 -12.10 22.45
C ASN A 184 -14.97 -10.64 22.39
N LEU A 185 -13.80 -10.41 21.77
CA LEU A 185 -13.24 -9.07 21.63
C LEU A 185 -13.96 -8.27 20.53
N PRO A 186 -14.16 -6.96 20.72
CA PRO A 186 -14.74 -6.09 19.70
C PRO A 186 -13.73 -5.72 18.61
N TRP A 187 -12.98 -6.70 18.13
CA TRP A 187 -11.93 -6.56 17.15
C TRP A 187 -12.27 -7.30 15.87
N GLN A 188 -11.51 -6.98 14.82
CA GLN A 188 -11.57 -7.67 13.53
C GLN A 188 -10.18 -7.88 12.97
N VAL A 189 -10.05 -8.86 12.08
CA VAL A 189 -8.83 -9.12 11.31
C VAL A 189 -9.15 -9.12 9.81
N ILE A 190 -8.32 -8.44 9.04
CA ILE A 190 -8.45 -8.29 7.58
C ILE A 190 -7.18 -8.79 6.93
N ARG A 191 -7.31 -9.40 5.75
CA ARG A 191 -6.18 -9.82 4.91
C ARG A 191 -6.27 -9.18 3.54
N LEU A 192 -5.11 -8.73 3.02
CA LEU A 192 -4.92 -8.27 1.65
C LEU A 192 -3.71 -8.99 1.06
N GLY A 193 -3.95 -9.97 0.18
CA GLY A 193 -2.87 -10.81 -0.32
C GLY A 193 -2.11 -11.51 0.80
N CYS A 194 -0.81 -11.28 0.90
CA CYS A 194 0.05 -11.80 1.97
C CYS A 194 0.20 -10.86 3.18
N ARG A 195 -0.59 -9.79 3.26
CA ARG A 195 -0.67 -8.86 4.38
C ARG A 195 -1.89 -9.15 5.24
N VAL A 196 -1.72 -9.19 6.57
CA VAL A 196 -2.78 -9.36 7.57
C VAL A 196 -2.70 -8.22 8.57
N GLU A 197 -3.83 -7.67 8.95
CA GLU A 197 -3.95 -6.67 10.02
C GLU A 197 -5.17 -6.92 10.87
N TYR A 198 -5.05 -6.71 12.18
CA TYR A 198 -6.20 -6.63 13.07
C TYR A 198 -6.37 -5.21 13.62
N ARG A 199 -7.61 -4.88 13.92
CA ARG A 199 -7.99 -3.56 14.42
C ARG A 199 -8.97 -3.72 15.57
N TYR A 200 -8.94 -2.76 16.49
CA TYR A 200 -9.77 -2.71 17.70
C TYR A 200 -11.18 -2.20 17.41
N LEU A 201 -11.78 -2.71 16.34
CA LEU A 201 -13.09 -2.34 15.81
C LEU A 201 -13.85 -3.59 15.38
N THR A 202 -15.16 -3.58 15.57
CA THR A 202 -16.03 -4.65 15.07
C THR A 202 -16.29 -4.58 13.56
N THR A 203 -16.24 -3.39 12.98
CA THR A 203 -16.51 -3.15 11.55
C THR A 203 -15.32 -2.50 10.86
N PRO A 204 -14.97 -2.91 9.63
CA PRO A 204 -13.90 -2.29 8.87
C PRO A 204 -14.15 -0.79 8.64
N PRO A 205 -13.13 0.06 8.82
CA PRO A 205 -13.23 1.47 8.47
C PRO A 205 -13.41 1.61 6.95
N LYS A 206 -14.19 2.62 6.55
CA LYS A 206 -14.49 2.89 5.14
C LYS A 206 -13.52 3.88 4.50
N ASN A 207 -12.81 4.63 5.32
CA ASN A 207 -11.87 5.67 4.87
C ASN A 207 -10.79 5.91 5.93
N GLY A 208 -9.80 6.73 5.58
CA GLY A 208 -8.67 7.02 6.47
C GLY A 208 -9.07 7.76 7.75
N ALA A 209 -10.08 8.63 7.72
CA ALA A 209 -10.51 9.35 8.92
C ALA A 209 -11.12 8.41 9.96
N GLU A 210 -11.97 7.46 9.53
CA GLU A 210 -12.53 6.42 10.41
C GLU A 210 -11.42 5.52 10.96
N ALA A 211 -10.46 5.14 10.15
CA ALA A 211 -9.33 4.32 10.57
C ALA A 211 -8.48 5.01 11.64
N ILE A 212 -8.14 6.28 11.44
CA ILE A 212 -7.34 7.06 12.40
C ILE A 212 -8.10 7.28 13.71
N ALA A 213 -9.40 7.54 13.64
CA ALA A 213 -10.23 7.73 14.84
C ALA A 213 -10.30 6.48 15.74
N ALA A 214 -9.95 5.32 15.19
CA ALA A 214 -9.96 4.03 15.87
C ALA A 214 -8.58 3.56 16.38
N TYR A 215 -7.56 4.40 16.31
CA TYR A 215 -6.26 4.07 16.89
C TYR A 215 -6.32 4.05 18.41
N ASP A 216 -5.69 3.04 18.99
CA ASP A 216 -5.36 2.96 20.42
C ASP A 216 -3.84 2.83 20.54
N THR A 217 -3.18 3.97 20.75
CA THR A 217 -1.71 4.02 20.80
C THR A 217 -1.13 3.28 21.99
N GLU A 218 -1.84 3.26 23.12
CA GLU A 218 -1.37 2.55 24.34
C GLU A 218 -1.42 1.05 24.10
N LEU A 219 -2.51 0.57 23.51
CA LEU A 219 -2.67 -0.84 23.18
C LEU A 219 -1.70 -1.27 22.07
N ASP A 220 -1.45 -0.46 21.05
CA ASP A 220 -0.44 -0.74 20.03
C ASP A 220 0.97 -0.88 20.62
N GLN A 221 1.33 -0.02 21.58
CA GLN A 221 2.61 -0.09 22.28
C GLN A 221 2.70 -1.33 23.18
N LEU A 222 1.62 -1.68 23.87
CA LEU A 222 1.54 -2.90 24.67
C LEU A 222 1.72 -4.15 23.81
N VAL A 223 1.01 -4.23 22.68
CA VAL A 223 1.17 -5.31 21.71
C VAL A 223 2.61 -5.41 21.23
N HIS A 224 3.19 -4.30 20.78
CA HIS A 224 4.57 -4.28 20.32
C HIS A 224 5.56 -4.82 21.38
N LEU A 225 5.45 -4.35 22.62
CA LEU A 225 6.31 -4.79 23.71
C LEU A 225 6.11 -6.27 24.06
N PHE A 226 4.86 -6.72 24.13
CA PHE A 226 4.51 -8.09 24.47
C PHE A 226 5.07 -9.08 23.45
N PHE A 227 4.89 -8.79 22.16
CA PHE A 227 5.35 -9.63 21.07
C PHE A 227 6.87 -9.62 20.92
N THR A 228 7.50 -8.45 21.04
CA THR A 228 8.96 -8.33 20.97
C THR A 228 9.65 -9.13 22.08
N ASN A 229 9.10 -9.12 23.29
CA ASN A 229 9.61 -9.94 24.41
C ASN A 229 9.44 -11.45 24.19
N ARG A 230 8.64 -11.87 23.21
CA ARG A 230 8.41 -13.29 22.85
C ARG A 230 9.01 -13.67 21.50
N GLY A 231 9.94 -12.85 21.00
CA GLY A 231 10.72 -13.12 19.79
C GLY A 231 10.01 -12.77 18.48
N ILE A 232 8.92 -12.00 18.54
CA ILE A 232 8.19 -11.54 17.34
C ILE A 232 8.40 -10.05 17.19
N LEU A 233 9.10 -9.65 16.11
CA LEU A 233 9.27 -8.25 15.77
C LEU A 233 8.06 -7.76 15.00
N ILE A 234 7.29 -6.87 15.60
CA ILE A 234 6.13 -6.20 15.01
C ILE A 234 6.34 -4.68 15.02
N THR A 235 5.73 -3.95 14.09
CA THR A 235 5.80 -2.49 14.06
C THR A 235 5.13 -1.88 15.29
N PRO A 236 5.69 -0.79 15.89
CA PRO A 236 5.12 -0.18 17.10
C PRO A 236 3.94 0.76 16.87
N PHE A 237 3.49 0.95 15.63
CA PHE A 237 2.50 1.96 15.27
C PHE A 237 1.31 1.42 14.46
N HIS A 238 1.31 0.17 14.08
CA HIS A 238 0.14 -0.53 13.56
C HIS A 238 0.34 -2.06 13.53
N ASN A 239 -0.77 -2.79 13.66
CA ASN A 239 -0.77 -4.25 13.81
C ASN A 239 -0.71 -4.95 12.46
N MET A 240 0.34 -4.66 11.70
CA MET A 240 0.55 -5.18 10.37
C MET A 240 1.52 -6.36 10.38
N MET A 241 1.10 -7.48 9.84
CA MET A 241 1.91 -8.65 9.57
C MET A 241 2.04 -8.84 8.07
N LEU A 242 3.25 -8.95 7.57
CA LEU A 242 3.53 -9.21 6.17
C LEU A 242 4.26 -10.53 6.05
N VAL A 243 3.57 -11.53 5.47
CA VAL A 243 4.16 -12.84 5.19
C VAL A 243 5.14 -12.71 4.03
N SER A 244 6.38 -13.12 4.27
CA SER A 244 7.47 -13.08 3.31
C SER A 244 7.68 -14.44 2.62
N PRO A 245 8.48 -14.52 1.55
CA PRO A 245 8.85 -15.79 0.95
C PRO A 245 9.57 -16.77 1.91
N ASP A 246 10.23 -16.26 2.95
CA ASP A 246 10.93 -17.07 3.93
C ASP A 246 10.09 -17.42 5.17
N THR A 247 8.90 -16.84 5.31
CA THR A 247 7.98 -17.15 6.42
C THR A 247 7.58 -18.63 6.38
N THR A 248 7.65 -19.29 7.52
CA THR A 248 7.32 -20.72 7.68
C THR A 248 5.98 -20.92 8.38
N THR A 249 5.49 -22.17 8.39
CA THR A 249 4.30 -22.53 9.16
C THR A 249 4.55 -22.37 10.66
N GLU A 250 5.75 -22.68 11.12
CA GLU A 250 6.17 -22.54 12.53
C GLU A 250 6.14 -21.07 12.98
N ASP A 251 6.48 -20.13 12.10
CA ASP A 251 6.37 -18.69 12.40
C ASP A 251 4.92 -18.29 12.58
N ILE A 252 4.01 -18.79 11.73
CA ILE A 252 2.57 -18.55 11.84
C ILE A 252 1.99 -19.13 13.14
N GLU A 253 2.39 -20.36 13.48
CA GLU A 253 1.98 -21.01 14.74
C GLU A 253 2.51 -20.28 15.95
N LEU A 254 3.75 -19.81 15.92
CA LEU A 254 4.33 -18.97 16.96
C LEU A 254 3.52 -17.68 17.15
N TYR A 255 3.22 -16.98 16.05
CA TYR A 255 2.43 -15.76 16.10
C TYR A 255 1.06 -15.99 16.73
N ASN A 256 0.31 -16.96 16.22
CA ASN A 256 -1.05 -17.26 16.71
C ASN A 256 -1.05 -17.68 18.20
N ARG A 257 -0.05 -18.43 18.64
CA ARG A 257 0.10 -18.79 20.06
C ARG A 257 0.36 -17.55 20.91
N VAL A 258 1.31 -16.70 20.53
CA VAL A 258 1.64 -15.46 21.27
C VAL A 258 0.47 -14.48 21.28
N PHE A 259 -0.29 -14.40 20.17
CA PHE A 259 -1.51 -13.59 20.11
C PHE A 259 -2.58 -14.11 21.09
N SER A 260 -2.77 -15.44 21.15
CA SER A 260 -3.70 -16.04 22.12
C SER A 260 -3.25 -15.84 23.58
N GLU A 261 -1.94 -15.89 23.85
CA GLU A 261 -1.40 -15.56 25.18
C GLU A 261 -1.66 -14.08 25.53
N PHE A 262 -1.39 -13.17 24.60
CA PHE A 262 -1.64 -11.74 24.77
C PHE A 262 -3.10 -11.45 25.14
N VAL A 263 -4.02 -12.02 24.38
CA VAL A 263 -5.47 -11.81 24.59
C VAL A 263 -5.95 -12.34 25.94
N LYS A 264 -5.33 -13.38 26.48
CA LYS A 264 -5.66 -13.93 27.82
C LYS A 264 -5.16 -13.04 28.97
N GLU A 265 -4.19 -12.17 28.72
CA GLU A 265 -3.65 -11.24 29.69
C GLU A 265 -4.31 -9.86 29.66
N LEU A 266 -5.16 -9.57 28.66
CA LEU A 266 -5.99 -8.36 28.59
C LEU A 266 -7.16 -8.41 29.57
#